data_306cd5c23e503e02922d90f4f174f4e3
#
_entry.id   306cd5c23e503e02922d90f4f174f4e3
#
_cell.length_a   1.000
_cell.length_b   1.000
_cell.length_c   1.000
_cell.angle_alpha   90.00
_cell.angle_beta   90.00
_cell.angle_gamma   90.00
#
_symmetry.space_group_name_H-M   'P 1'
#
loop_
_entity.id
_entity.type
_entity.pdbx_description
1 polymer ?
#
loop_
_entity_poly.entity_id
_entity_poly.type
_entity_poly.pdbx_seq_one_letter_code
_entity_poly.pdbx_strand_id
1 'polypeptide(L)'
;FDWREGHQLNEAEWDFVYLCYANTYQVRGQAPYLTRTFFSLLAERMPEAIRVVLARRGAQPVAMAFSLTGAGSLYGRYWGCLAEFDRLHFETCFYQGMDYAIAQGLQRFDAGAQGEHKLIRGFEPVITRSWHYLCHPGLRAAVANFLEQERVGVQGYSEEARGLLPYRQA
;
A
#
# COMPACT_ATOMS: atom_id res chain seq x y z
N PHE A 1 -2.08 0.00 -18.67
CA PHE A 1 -2.55 -0.21 -17.28
C PHE A 1 -4.04 -0.50 -17.30
N ASP A 2 -4.43 -1.60 -16.68
CA ASP A 2 -5.83 -2.04 -16.62
C ASP A 2 -6.28 -2.13 -15.17
N TRP A 3 -7.26 -1.32 -14.79
CA TRP A 3 -7.91 -1.45 -13.49
C TRP A 3 -8.96 -2.56 -13.50
N ARG A 4 -9.00 -3.33 -12.43
CA ARG A 4 -9.94 -4.43 -12.20
C ARG A 4 -10.53 -4.35 -10.80
N GLU A 5 -11.80 -4.60 -10.69
CA GLU A 5 -12.45 -4.95 -9.43
C GLU A 5 -12.30 -6.43 -9.11
N GLY A 6 -12.52 -6.82 -7.87
CA GLY A 6 -12.29 -8.21 -7.46
C GLY A 6 -13.06 -9.25 -8.29
N HIS A 7 -14.29 -8.93 -8.70
CA HIS A 7 -15.13 -9.81 -9.52
C HIS A 7 -14.76 -9.82 -11.03
N GLN A 8 -13.94 -8.89 -11.48
CA GLN A 8 -13.49 -8.79 -12.88
C GLN A 8 -12.21 -9.58 -13.16
N LEU A 9 -11.49 -9.99 -12.12
CA LEU A 9 -10.28 -10.79 -12.23
C LEU A 9 -10.65 -12.27 -12.43
N ASN A 10 -10.12 -12.88 -13.48
CA ASN A 10 -10.20 -14.32 -13.68
C ASN A 10 -9.12 -15.06 -12.85
N GLU A 11 -9.19 -16.40 -12.79
CA GLU A 11 -8.26 -17.21 -11.98
C GLU A 11 -6.79 -17.02 -12.39
N ALA A 12 -6.51 -16.89 -13.68
CA ALA A 12 -5.14 -16.68 -14.16
C ALA A 12 -4.59 -15.30 -13.75
N GLU A 13 -5.43 -14.27 -13.71
CA GLU A 13 -5.07 -12.94 -13.20
C GLU A 13 -4.88 -12.96 -11.70
N TRP A 14 -5.69 -13.70 -10.95
CA TRP A 14 -5.49 -13.89 -9.51
C TRP A 14 -4.19 -14.67 -9.21
N ASP A 15 -3.85 -15.68 -10.02
CA ASP A 15 -2.57 -16.39 -9.90
C ASP A 15 -1.41 -15.44 -10.16
N PHE A 16 -1.52 -14.57 -11.16
CA PHE A 16 -0.52 -13.55 -11.45
C PHE A 16 -0.38 -12.54 -10.29
N VAL A 17 -1.48 -12.06 -9.72
CA VAL A 17 -1.47 -11.18 -8.55
C VAL A 17 -0.74 -11.85 -7.38
N TYR A 18 -1.05 -13.11 -7.11
CA TYR A 18 -0.37 -13.86 -6.04
C TYR A 18 1.13 -14.08 -6.33
N LEU A 19 1.49 -14.42 -7.55
CA LEU A 19 2.89 -14.57 -7.94
C LEU A 19 3.69 -13.28 -7.75
N CYS A 20 3.15 -12.14 -8.16
CA CYS A 20 3.77 -10.85 -7.94
C CYS A 20 3.92 -10.53 -6.45
N TYR A 21 2.87 -10.78 -5.66
CA TYR A 21 2.91 -10.62 -4.21
C TYR A 21 4.00 -11.51 -3.59
N ALA A 22 4.02 -12.80 -3.90
CA ALA A 22 4.98 -13.76 -3.37
C ALA A 22 6.42 -13.42 -3.77
N ASN A 23 6.64 -13.01 -5.03
CA ASN A 23 7.95 -12.58 -5.53
C ASN A 23 8.54 -11.44 -4.71
N THR A 24 7.72 -10.48 -4.26
CA THR A 24 8.19 -9.35 -3.43
C THR A 24 8.82 -9.79 -2.10
N TYR A 25 8.38 -10.93 -1.55
CA TYR A 25 8.98 -11.54 -0.36
C TYR A 25 10.19 -12.40 -0.72
N GLN A 26 10.09 -13.20 -1.77
CA GLN A 26 11.13 -14.14 -2.20
C GLN A 26 12.44 -13.41 -2.54
N VAL A 27 12.38 -12.30 -3.27
CA VAL A 27 13.57 -11.49 -3.60
C VAL A 27 14.27 -10.89 -2.38
N ARG A 28 13.58 -10.86 -1.22
CA ARG A 28 14.11 -10.43 0.08
C ARG A 28 14.51 -11.62 0.98
N GLY A 29 14.50 -12.83 0.46
CA GLY A 29 14.79 -14.05 1.22
C GLY A 29 13.73 -14.40 2.27
N GLN A 30 12.48 -13.94 2.09
CA GLN A 30 11.36 -14.15 3.00
C GLN A 30 10.27 -15.01 2.34
N ALA A 31 9.52 -15.75 3.14
CA ALA A 31 8.32 -16.43 2.68
C ALA A 31 7.11 -15.47 2.75
N PRO A 32 6.20 -15.51 1.76
CA PRO A 32 4.96 -14.75 1.82
C PRO A 32 4.09 -15.27 2.97
N TYR A 33 3.53 -14.39 3.78
CA TYR A 33 2.68 -14.79 4.92
C TYR A 33 1.20 -15.00 4.56
N LEU A 34 0.76 -14.48 3.41
CA LEU A 34 -0.57 -14.76 2.87
C LEU A 34 -0.49 -15.88 1.82
N THR A 35 -1.54 -16.67 1.74
CA THR A 35 -1.67 -17.75 0.76
C THR A 35 -2.49 -17.32 -0.46
N ARG A 36 -2.41 -18.07 -1.56
CA ARG A 36 -3.30 -17.86 -2.72
C ARG A 36 -4.79 -17.95 -2.32
N THR A 37 -5.10 -18.87 -1.42
CA THR A 37 -6.47 -19.06 -0.89
C THR A 37 -7.00 -17.81 -0.18
N PHE A 38 -6.13 -17.05 0.50
CA PHE A 38 -6.54 -15.78 1.12
C PHE A 38 -7.09 -14.79 0.08
N PHE A 39 -6.42 -14.67 -1.07
CA PHE A 39 -6.88 -13.79 -2.16
C PHE A 39 -8.18 -14.30 -2.79
N SER A 40 -8.37 -15.63 -2.92
CA SER A 40 -9.64 -16.20 -3.37
C SER A 40 -10.78 -15.85 -2.42
N LEU A 41 -10.55 -15.99 -1.10
CA LEU A 41 -11.57 -15.64 -0.09
C LEU A 41 -11.89 -14.14 -0.08
N LEU A 42 -10.92 -13.28 -0.31
CA LEU A 42 -11.18 -11.84 -0.47
C LEU A 42 -12.04 -11.57 -1.71
N ALA A 43 -11.71 -12.20 -2.85
CA ALA A 43 -12.47 -12.06 -4.09
C ALA A 43 -13.93 -12.53 -3.93
N GLU A 44 -14.13 -13.60 -3.16
CA GLU A 44 -15.47 -14.14 -2.88
C GLU A 44 -16.29 -13.23 -1.92
N ARG A 45 -15.63 -12.74 -0.85
CA ARG A 45 -16.35 -12.09 0.27
C ARG A 45 -16.41 -10.57 0.18
N MET A 46 -15.48 -9.95 -0.52
CA MET A 46 -15.31 -8.49 -0.58
C MET A 46 -14.94 -8.01 -1.99
N PRO A 47 -15.54 -8.54 -3.08
CA PRO A 47 -15.10 -8.22 -4.45
C PRO A 47 -15.19 -6.72 -4.75
N GLU A 48 -16.18 -6.01 -4.21
CA GLU A 48 -16.39 -4.59 -4.43
C GLU A 48 -15.35 -3.71 -3.72
N ALA A 49 -14.70 -4.22 -2.68
CA ALA A 49 -13.66 -3.51 -1.96
C ALA A 49 -12.28 -3.64 -2.63
N ILE A 50 -12.10 -4.57 -3.55
CA ILE A 50 -10.81 -4.86 -4.18
C ILE A 50 -10.62 -3.99 -5.42
N ARG A 51 -9.43 -3.42 -5.54
CA ARG A 51 -8.95 -2.70 -6.72
C ARG A 51 -7.55 -3.18 -7.07
N VAL A 52 -7.40 -3.68 -8.28
CA VAL A 52 -6.10 -4.14 -8.80
C VAL A 52 -5.81 -3.40 -10.09
N VAL A 53 -4.64 -2.81 -10.18
CA VAL A 53 -4.10 -2.34 -11.46
C VAL A 53 -3.06 -3.34 -11.97
N LEU A 54 -3.25 -3.79 -13.21
CA LEU A 54 -2.33 -4.66 -13.93
C LEU A 54 -1.54 -3.82 -14.93
N ALA A 55 -0.22 -3.78 -14.76
CA ALA A 55 0.68 -3.22 -15.78
C ALA A 55 0.97 -4.31 -16.82
N ARG A 56 0.79 -4.00 -18.11
CA ARG A 56 0.99 -4.94 -19.21
C ARG A 56 2.03 -4.44 -20.20
N ARG A 57 2.73 -5.40 -20.79
CA ARG A 57 3.54 -5.20 -22.00
C ARG A 57 2.90 -5.97 -23.14
N GLY A 58 2.19 -5.26 -24.01
CA GLY A 58 1.28 -5.91 -24.95
C GLY A 58 0.16 -6.65 -24.20
N ALA A 59 -0.05 -7.92 -24.51
CA ALA A 59 -1.05 -8.74 -23.84
C ALA A 59 -0.59 -9.32 -22.50
N GLN A 60 0.72 -9.30 -22.20
CA GLN A 60 1.30 -9.95 -21.05
C GLN A 60 1.30 -9.03 -19.82
N PRO A 61 0.72 -9.42 -18.66
CA PRO A 61 0.88 -8.68 -17.41
C PRO A 61 2.32 -8.85 -16.88
N VAL A 62 2.91 -7.77 -16.41
CA VAL A 62 4.30 -7.74 -15.92
C VAL A 62 4.41 -7.28 -14.47
N ALA A 63 3.44 -6.51 -13.99
CA ALA A 63 3.39 -6.03 -12.61
C ALA A 63 1.95 -5.77 -12.17
N MET A 64 1.73 -5.66 -10.85
CA MET A 64 0.44 -5.29 -10.29
C MET A 64 0.61 -4.38 -9.06
N ALA A 65 -0.40 -3.56 -8.80
CA ALA A 65 -0.64 -3.02 -7.47
C ALA A 65 -2.05 -3.43 -7.00
N PHE A 66 -2.11 -3.93 -5.78
CA PHE A 66 -3.34 -4.34 -5.11
C PHE A 66 -3.72 -3.29 -4.07
N SER A 67 -4.94 -2.82 -4.14
CA SER A 67 -5.52 -1.83 -3.25
C SER A 67 -6.88 -2.28 -2.74
N LEU A 68 -7.29 -1.69 -1.64
CA LEU A 68 -8.66 -1.79 -1.13
C LEU A 68 -9.34 -0.42 -1.23
N THR A 69 -10.64 -0.40 -1.41
CA THR A 69 -11.44 0.82 -1.39
C THR A 69 -12.55 0.73 -0.34
N GLY A 70 -12.86 1.86 0.28
CA GLY A 70 -13.95 1.95 1.26
C GLY A 70 -13.99 3.34 1.89
N ALA A 71 -15.18 3.77 2.31
CA ALA A 71 -15.42 5.06 2.95
C ALA A 71 -14.80 6.26 2.19
N GLY A 72 -14.92 6.25 0.84
CA GLY A 72 -14.41 7.32 -0.01
C GLY A 72 -12.88 7.38 -0.13
N SER A 73 -12.19 6.29 0.18
CA SER A 73 -10.73 6.21 0.19
C SER A 73 -10.22 5.01 -0.60
N LEU A 74 -9.04 5.17 -1.21
CA LEU A 74 -8.24 4.10 -1.80
C LEU A 74 -7.06 3.79 -0.87
N TYR A 75 -6.85 2.52 -0.55
CA TYR A 75 -5.77 2.05 0.32
C TYR A 75 -4.82 1.15 -0.45
N GLY A 76 -3.64 1.63 -0.81
CA GLY A 76 -2.58 0.83 -1.41
C GLY A 76 -2.03 -0.19 -0.41
N ARG A 77 -1.96 -1.47 -0.83
CA ARG A 77 -1.55 -2.57 0.07
C ARG A 77 -0.34 -3.33 -0.42
N TYR A 78 -0.40 -3.89 -1.61
CA TYR A 78 0.66 -4.73 -2.14
C TYR A 78 1.08 -4.28 -3.53
N TRP A 79 2.36 -4.43 -3.79
CA TRP A 79 2.99 -4.28 -5.08
C TRP A 79 3.80 -5.54 -5.40
N GLY A 80 3.90 -5.86 -6.66
CA GLY A 80 4.85 -6.84 -7.14
C GLY A 80 4.99 -6.81 -8.64
N CYS A 81 6.14 -7.28 -9.12
CA CYS A 81 6.43 -7.40 -10.54
C CYS A 81 7.18 -8.71 -10.80
N LEU A 82 7.05 -9.24 -12.02
CA LEU A 82 7.84 -10.36 -12.50
C LEU A 82 8.93 -9.91 -13.50
N ALA A 83 8.89 -8.64 -13.92
CA ALA A 83 9.91 -8.00 -14.73
C ALA A 83 10.05 -6.54 -14.29
N GLU A 84 11.30 -6.09 -14.17
CA GLU A 84 11.61 -4.71 -13.78
C GLU A 84 11.65 -3.81 -15.01
N PHE A 85 11.01 -2.66 -14.90
CA PHE A 85 11.08 -1.57 -15.86
C PHE A 85 11.32 -0.27 -15.11
N ASP A 86 12.07 0.64 -15.70
CA ASP A 86 12.35 1.94 -15.09
C ASP A 86 11.05 2.64 -14.67
N ARG A 87 11.01 3.08 -13.43
CA ARG A 87 9.88 3.81 -12.79
C ARG A 87 8.53 3.09 -12.74
N LEU A 88 8.44 1.82 -13.18
CA LEU A 88 7.19 1.06 -13.20
C LEU A 88 6.51 1.00 -11.82
N HIS A 89 7.29 0.86 -10.75
CA HIS A 89 6.77 0.88 -9.38
C HIS A 89 6.02 2.19 -9.07
N PHE A 90 6.61 3.33 -9.40
CA PHE A 90 6.00 4.63 -9.11
C PHE A 90 4.74 4.85 -9.93
N GLU A 91 4.79 4.50 -11.20
CA GLU A 91 3.64 4.59 -12.09
C GLU A 91 2.49 3.73 -11.58
N THR A 92 2.74 2.43 -11.34
CA THR A 92 1.71 1.47 -10.96
C THR A 92 1.13 1.74 -9.57
N CYS A 93 1.98 2.08 -8.58
CA CYS A 93 1.55 2.23 -7.19
C CYS A 93 1.02 3.61 -6.83
N PHE A 94 1.49 4.67 -7.50
CA PHE A 94 1.15 6.02 -7.09
C PHE A 94 0.36 6.77 -8.17
N TYR A 95 0.90 6.93 -9.36
CA TYR A 95 0.25 7.75 -10.38
C TYR A 95 -1.06 7.13 -10.85
N GLN A 96 -1.08 5.83 -11.12
CA GLN A 96 -2.31 5.12 -11.44
C GLN A 96 -3.34 5.18 -10.30
N GLY A 97 -2.90 5.11 -9.03
CA GLY A 97 -3.77 5.26 -7.87
C GLY A 97 -4.34 6.67 -7.72
N MET A 98 -3.54 7.72 -8.00
CA MET A 98 -4.00 9.12 -8.02
C MET A 98 -5.05 9.34 -9.10
N ASP A 99 -4.75 8.92 -10.33
CA ASP A 99 -5.67 9.05 -11.47
C ASP A 99 -6.99 8.32 -11.21
N TYR A 100 -6.90 7.10 -10.67
CA TYR A 100 -8.08 6.33 -10.27
C TYR A 100 -8.90 7.07 -9.19
N ALA A 101 -8.25 7.56 -8.13
CA ALA A 101 -8.94 8.26 -7.05
C ALA A 101 -9.64 9.52 -7.55
N ILE A 102 -9.00 10.29 -8.43
CA ILE A 102 -9.60 11.49 -9.06
C ILE A 102 -10.78 11.10 -9.93
N ALA A 103 -10.62 10.12 -10.81
CA ALA A 103 -11.67 9.66 -11.72
C ALA A 103 -12.91 9.11 -10.99
N GLN A 104 -12.71 8.48 -9.83
CA GLN A 104 -13.80 7.95 -8.99
C GLN A 104 -14.33 8.96 -7.96
N GLY A 105 -13.81 10.18 -7.91
CA GLY A 105 -14.22 11.19 -6.92
C GLY A 105 -13.90 10.79 -5.47
N LEU A 106 -12.87 9.96 -5.26
CA LEU A 106 -12.46 9.57 -3.92
C LEU A 106 -11.81 10.76 -3.20
N GLN A 107 -12.04 10.85 -1.90
CA GLN A 107 -11.54 11.96 -1.08
C GLN A 107 -10.10 11.74 -0.60
N ARG A 108 -9.63 10.49 -0.59
CA ARG A 108 -8.32 10.14 -0.03
C ARG A 108 -7.69 8.98 -0.78
N PHE A 109 -6.37 9.06 -0.93
CA PHE A 109 -5.55 7.93 -1.32
C PHE A 109 -4.45 7.72 -0.27
N ASP A 110 -4.47 6.57 0.40
CA ASP A 110 -3.46 6.13 1.37
C ASP A 110 -2.48 5.18 0.67
N ALA A 111 -1.25 5.64 0.45
CA ALA A 111 -0.19 4.87 -0.20
C ALA A 111 0.61 3.98 0.77
N GLY A 112 0.15 3.80 2.01
CA GLY A 112 0.80 3.02 3.06
C GLY A 112 1.88 3.78 3.84
N ALA A 113 2.43 3.15 4.89
CA ALA A 113 3.18 3.81 5.95
C ALA A 113 4.64 4.16 5.63
N GLN A 114 5.29 3.53 4.64
CA GLN A 114 6.73 3.67 4.42
C GLN A 114 7.08 4.41 3.14
N GLY A 115 8.22 5.12 3.15
CA GLY A 115 8.89 5.67 1.98
C GLY A 115 8.79 7.18 1.82
N GLU A 116 9.88 7.88 2.13
CA GLU A 116 10.01 9.34 1.96
C GLU A 116 9.82 9.80 0.51
N HIS A 117 10.09 8.91 -0.46
CA HIS A 117 9.82 9.16 -1.87
C HIS A 117 8.35 9.47 -2.18
N LYS A 118 7.42 9.20 -1.26
CA LYS A 118 6.02 9.59 -1.38
C LYS A 118 5.79 11.08 -1.13
N LEU A 119 6.57 11.68 -0.21
CA LEU A 119 6.47 13.11 0.12
C LEU A 119 6.69 13.98 -1.12
N ILE A 120 7.75 13.71 -1.89
CA ILE A 120 8.05 14.45 -3.12
C ILE A 120 7.00 14.24 -4.24
N ARG A 121 6.07 13.29 -4.06
CA ARG A 121 4.92 13.04 -4.93
C ARG A 121 3.62 13.58 -4.36
N GLY A 122 3.70 14.35 -3.27
CA GLY A 122 2.56 15.03 -2.70
C GLY A 122 1.74 14.22 -1.70
N PHE A 123 2.20 13.05 -1.26
CA PHE A 123 1.54 12.34 -0.16
C PHE A 123 1.87 12.99 1.16
N GLU A 124 0.85 13.47 1.85
CA GLU A 124 1.02 14.12 3.15
C GLU A 124 1.29 13.11 4.27
N PRO A 125 2.20 13.42 5.22
CA PRO A 125 2.40 12.59 6.39
C PRO A 125 1.19 12.67 7.32
N VAL A 126 0.70 11.50 7.75
CA VAL A 126 -0.43 11.38 8.68
C VAL A 126 0.00 10.53 9.86
N ILE A 127 -0.21 11.05 11.07
CA ILE A 127 0.06 10.30 12.30
C ILE A 127 -1.00 9.21 12.47
N THR A 128 -0.55 7.96 12.43
CA THR A 128 -1.38 6.80 12.75
C THR A 128 -1.19 6.39 14.20
N ARG A 129 -2.18 5.73 14.78
CA ARG A 129 -2.15 5.27 16.17
C ARG A 129 -2.54 3.81 16.25
N SER A 130 -1.83 3.06 17.09
CA SER A 130 -2.17 1.68 17.44
C SER A 130 -2.19 1.50 18.94
N TRP A 131 -2.92 0.49 19.42
CA TRP A 131 -3.03 0.17 20.84
C TRP A 131 -2.59 -1.27 21.04
N HIS A 132 -1.71 -1.47 22.03
CA HIS A 132 -1.15 -2.76 22.34
C HIS A 132 -1.29 -3.07 23.83
N TYR A 133 -1.66 -4.29 24.18
CA TYR A 133 -1.65 -4.77 25.53
C TYR A 133 -0.47 -5.74 25.73
N LEU A 134 0.42 -5.40 26.67
CA LEU A 134 1.58 -6.19 27.03
C LEU A 134 1.34 -6.87 28.38
N CYS A 135 1.28 -8.21 28.38
CA CYS A 135 1.00 -8.98 29.60
C CYS A 135 2.12 -8.85 30.63
N HIS A 136 3.39 -8.85 30.20
CA HIS A 136 4.54 -8.80 31.11
C HIS A 136 4.72 -7.39 31.69
N PRO A 137 4.61 -7.18 33.03
CA PRO A 137 4.63 -5.84 33.65
C PRO A 137 5.91 -5.06 33.37
N GLY A 138 7.09 -5.70 33.48
CA GLY A 138 8.38 -5.06 33.24
C GLY A 138 8.55 -4.58 31.81
N LEU A 139 8.14 -5.39 30.83
CA LEU A 139 8.16 -5.01 29.40
C LEU A 139 7.18 -3.86 29.14
N ARG A 140 5.99 -3.90 29.74
CA ARG A 140 5.00 -2.83 29.64
C ARG A 140 5.56 -1.50 30.13
N ALA A 141 6.21 -1.49 31.29
CA ALA A 141 6.82 -0.26 31.85
C ALA A 141 7.95 0.27 30.95
N ALA A 142 8.82 -0.60 30.45
CA ALA A 142 9.91 -0.23 29.56
C ALA A 142 9.38 0.37 28.25
N VAL A 143 8.37 -0.26 27.62
CA VAL A 143 7.74 0.24 26.40
C VAL A 143 7.01 1.56 26.66
N ALA A 144 6.32 1.72 27.80
CA ALA A 144 5.67 2.98 28.14
C ALA A 144 6.66 4.14 28.20
N ASN A 145 7.80 3.95 28.89
CA ASN A 145 8.86 4.96 28.97
C ASN A 145 9.46 5.30 27.58
N PHE A 146 9.69 4.27 26.73
CA PHE A 146 10.17 4.49 25.38
C PHE A 146 9.20 5.31 24.53
N LEU A 147 7.88 5.02 24.63
CA LEU A 147 6.85 5.71 23.86
C LEU A 147 6.69 7.19 24.24
N GLU A 148 7.07 7.61 25.43
CA GLU A 148 7.07 9.03 25.82
C GLU A 148 8.06 9.83 24.95
N GLN A 149 9.26 9.28 24.73
CA GLN A 149 10.30 9.89 23.89
C GLN A 149 9.97 9.75 22.39
N GLU A 150 9.49 8.59 21.98
CA GLU A 150 9.14 8.31 20.57
C GLU A 150 8.03 9.24 20.08
N ARG A 151 7.02 9.55 20.90
CA ARG A 151 5.93 10.47 20.52
C ARG A 151 6.43 11.85 20.11
N VAL A 152 7.41 12.37 20.86
CA VAL A 152 8.03 13.67 20.55
C VAL A 152 8.79 13.58 19.23
N GLY A 153 9.57 12.52 19.04
CA GLY A 153 10.32 12.28 17.79
C GLY A 153 9.41 12.13 16.57
N VAL A 154 8.33 11.37 16.68
CA VAL A 154 7.35 11.18 15.58
C VAL A 154 6.66 12.51 15.23
N GLN A 155 6.35 13.34 16.21
CA GLN A 155 5.74 14.64 15.96
C GLN A 155 6.70 15.58 15.22
N GLY A 156 7.94 15.68 15.69
CA GLY A 156 8.99 16.46 14.99
C GLY A 156 9.23 15.97 13.56
N TYR A 157 9.36 14.64 13.37
CA TYR A 157 9.50 14.06 12.03
C TYR A 157 8.31 14.38 11.12
N SER A 158 7.08 14.36 11.66
CA SER A 158 5.88 14.70 10.88
C SER A 158 5.90 16.15 10.40
N GLU A 159 6.40 17.08 11.22
CA GLU A 159 6.55 18.49 10.87
C GLU A 159 7.64 18.70 9.81
N GLU A 160 8.81 18.07 9.97
CA GLU A 160 9.89 18.09 8.98
C GLU A 160 9.44 17.52 7.63
N ALA A 161 8.74 16.38 7.65
CA ALA A 161 8.22 15.72 6.47
C ALA A 161 7.23 16.59 5.68
N ARG A 162 6.41 17.40 6.37
CA ARG A 162 5.53 18.37 5.71
C ARG A 162 6.30 19.45 4.95
N GLY A 163 7.47 19.83 5.45
CA GLY A 163 8.36 20.78 4.76
C GLY A 163 8.93 20.27 3.42
N LEU A 164 8.89 18.94 3.19
CA LEU A 164 9.36 18.30 1.95
C LEU A 164 8.28 18.17 0.88
N LEU A 165 7.03 18.56 1.17
CA LEU A 165 5.94 18.48 0.20
C LEU A 165 6.19 19.45 -0.97
N PRO A 166 5.83 19.05 -2.22
CA PRO A 166 6.07 19.85 -3.41
C PRO A 166 5.11 21.04 -3.58
N TYR A 167 4.18 21.21 -2.63
CA TYR A 167 3.19 22.26 -2.69
C TYR A 167 3.71 23.57 -2.08
N ARG A 168 3.27 24.70 -2.64
CA ARG A 168 3.50 25.99 -2.00
C ARG A 168 2.77 26.03 -0.66
N GLN A 169 3.47 26.33 0.40
CA GLN A 169 2.83 26.67 1.66
C GLN A 169 2.11 28.01 1.43
N ALA A 170 0.80 28.01 1.72
CA ALA A 170 -0.03 29.20 1.63
C ALA A 170 0.27 30.15 2.78
#